data_ac6997545f1aa05c5035d06576e58776
#
_entry.id   ac6997545f1aa05c5035d06576e58776
#
_cell.length_a   1.000
_cell.length_b   1.000
_cell.length_c   1.000
_cell.angle_alpha   90.00
_cell.angle_beta   90.00
_cell.angle_gamma   90.00
#
_symmetry.space_group_name_H-M   'P 1'
#
loop_
_entity.id
_entity.type
_entity.pdbx_description
1 polymer ?
#
loop_
_entity_poly.entity_id
_entity_poly.type
_entity_poly.pdbx_seq_one_letter_code
_entity_poly.pdbx_strand_id
1 'polypeptide(L)'
;MSVMSDPAPGPYDLVVIGGGEAGISAALRATELGARVLIVDREPELGGGCVKTGTLPSKTLENAARFLENLKQGKRYGVPVVENAKADYKAILDSRHKTTMCELGVLATLLRKNAVATLTGAAAFKDARRIEVRLPDGATRLLEAPRTIVATGSRPIALPALPFDGRTVISPDELTALDAVPARFLIVGAGVVGCEMAFAFRSLGSAVTVVEKAGRALLGQDHDVAALITL
;
A
#
# COMPACT_ATOMS: atom_id res chain seq x y z
N MET A 1 18.05 -10.09 1.39
CA MET A 1 18.77 -10.90 0.38
C MET A 1 17.74 -11.34 -0.65
N SER A 2 17.59 -10.57 -1.73
CA SER A 2 16.72 -10.92 -2.85
C SER A 2 17.41 -11.97 -3.70
N VAL A 3 16.99 -13.22 -3.61
CA VAL A 3 17.32 -14.24 -4.60
C VAL A 3 16.10 -14.42 -5.46
N MET A 4 15.85 -13.42 -6.31
CA MET A 4 14.96 -13.60 -7.46
C MET A 4 15.76 -14.41 -8.48
N SER A 5 15.49 -15.71 -8.56
CA SER A 5 16.05 -16.54 -9.64
C SER A 5 15.53 -16.01 -10.97
N ASP A 6 16.43 -15.86 -11.92
CA ASP A 6 16.05 -15.56 -13.30
C ASP A 6 14.95 -16.53 -13.74
N PRO A 7 13.80 -16.05 -14.23
CA PRO A 7 12.67 -16.93 -14.52
C PRO A 7 13.08 -17.96 -15.56
N ALA A 8 12.80 -19.24 -15.28
CA ALA A 8 13.16 -20.35 -16.14
C ALA A 8 12.64 -20.09 -17.57
N PRO A 9 13.50 -20.28 -18.60
CA PRO A 9 13.08 -20.09 -20.00
C PRO A 9 11.95 -21.06 -20.35
N GLY A 10 10.99 -20.61 -21.13
CA GLY A 10 9.91 -21.41 -21.67
C GLY A 10 8.55 -20.68 -21.66
N PRO A 11 7.56 -21.26 -22.32
CA PRO A 11 6.25 -20.63 -22.41
C PRO A 11 5.57 -20.57 -21.02
N TYR A 12 4.89 -19.46 -20.74
CA TYR A 12 4.01 -19.28 -19.61
C TYR A 12 2.56 -19.35 -20.09
N ASP A 13 1.68 -19.98 -19.29
CA ASP A 13 0.25 -20.01 -19.58
C ASP A 13 -0.41 -18.67 -19.24
N LEU A 14 0.20 -17.95 -18.27
CA LEU A 14 -0.27 -16.66 -17.79
C LEU A 14 0.91 -15.77 -17.43
N VAL A 15 0.87 -14.52 -17.92
CA VAL A 15 1.71 -13.43 -17.43
C VAL A 15 0.83 -12.48 -16.62
N VAL A 16 1.25 -12.12 -15.42
CA VAL A 16 0.60 -11.12 -14.57
C VAL A 16 1.48 -9.87 -14.53
N ILE A 17 0.95 -8.74 -14.94
CA ILE A 17 1.65 -7.46 -14.91
C ILE A 17 1.23 -6.71 -13.64
N GLY A 18 2.14 -6.64 -12.68
CA GLY A 18 1.94 -6.07 -11.35
C GLY A 18 1.90 -7.12 -10.24
N GLY A 19 2.83 -7.01 -9.31
CA GLY A 19 3.03 -7.90 -8.16
C GLY A 19 2.43 -7.35 -6.86
N GLY A 20 1.33 -6.60 -6.94
CA GLY A 20 0.51 -6.25 -5.78
C GLY A 20 -0.46 -7.36 -5.40
N GLU A 21 -1.32 -7.13 -4.41
CA GLU A 21 -2.27 -8.11 -3.87
C GLU A 21 -3.13 -8.80 -4.94
N ALA A 22 -3.66 -8.01 -5.88
CA ALA A 22 -4.49 -8.56 -6.96
C ALA A 22 -3.68 -9.49 -7.88
N GLY A 23 -2.46 -9.09 -8.24
CA GLY A 23 -1.59 -9.88 -9.11
C GLY A 23 -1.09 -11.14 -8.43
N ILE A 24 -0.67 -11.05 -7.17
CA ILE A 24 -0.22 -12.20 -6.37
C ILE A 24 -1.36 -13.21 -6.20
N SER A 25 -2.55 -12.74 -5.80
CA SER A 25 -3.73 -13.61 -5.63
C SER A 25 -4.12 -14.30 -6.94
N ALA A 26 -4.10 -13.59 -8.06
CA ALA A 26 -4.37 -14.16 -9.38
C ALA A 26 -3.32 -15.21 -9.76
N ALA A 27 -2.04 -14.93 -9.53
CA ALA A 27 -0.95 -15.84 -9.83
C ALA A 27 -1.02 -17.13 -9.00
N LEU A 28 -1.25 -17.02 -7.70
CA LEU A 28 -1.41 -18.17 -6.81
C LEU A 28 -2.61 -19.03 -7.24
N ARG A 29 -3.75 -18.40 -7.52
CA ARG A 29 -4.92 -19.15 -7.98
C ARG A 29 -4.67 -19.86 -9.31
N ALA A 30 -3.96 -19.22 -10.23
CA ALA A 30 -3.63 -19.84 -11.51
C ALA A 30 -2.69 -21.03 -11.35
N THR A 31 -1.69 -20.95 -10.47
CA THR A 31 -0.81 -22.11 -10.19
C THR A 31 -1.54 -23.27 -9.51
N GLU A 32 -2.49 -23.02 -8.61
CA GLU A 32 -3.37 -24.05 -8.06
C GLU A 32 -4.18 -24.81 -9.13
N LEU A 33 -4.48 -24.12 -10.24
CA LEU A 33 -5.17 -24.69 -11.40
C LEU A 33 -4.20 -25.35 -12.41
N GLY A 34 -2.93 -25.47 -12.05
CA GLY A 34 -1.89 -26.13 -12.86
C GLY A 34 -1.24 -25.22 -13.92
N ALA A 35 -1.52 -23.92 -13.93
CA ALA A 35 -0.90 -23.00 -14.89
C ALA A 35 0.54 -22.65 -14.51
N ARG A 36 1.41 -22.50 -15.51
CA ARG A 36 2.75 -21.94 -15.36
C ARG A 36 2.65 -20.42 -15.44
N VAL A 37 2.97 -19.73 -14.33
CA VAL A 37 2.72 -18.29 -14.15
C VAL A 37 4.02 -17.50 -13.98
N LEU A 38 4.07 -16.33 -14.62
CA LEU A 38 5.11 -15.32 -14.42
C LEU A 38 4.45 -14.02 -13.95
N ILE A 39 4.95 -13.46 -12.85
CA ILE A 39 4.64 -12.07 -12.45
C ILE A 39 5.76 -11.16 -12.95
N VAL A 40 5.39 -10.07 -13.62
CA VAL A 40 6.30 -8.99 -13.99
C VAL A 40 5.95 -7.76 -13.17
N ASP A 41 6.92 -7.20 -12.44
CA ASP A 41 6.76 -5.95 -11.71
C ASP A 41 7.99 -5.06 -11.87
N ARG A 42 7.81 -3.75 -11.80
CA ARG A 42 8.91 -2.78 -11.85
C ARG A 42 9.78 -2.83 -10.60
N GLU A 43 9.18 -3.22 -9.48
CA GLU A 43 9.85 -3.34 -8.20
C GLU A 43 10.36 -4.77 -7.99
N PRO A 44 11.58 -4.92 -7.45
CA PRO A 44 12.13 -6.24 -7.17
C PRO A 44 11.39 -6.98 -6.05
N GLU A 45 10.82 -6.24 -5.11
CA GLU A 45 10.06 -6.80 -4.00
C GLU A 45 8.57 -6.64 -4.26
N LEU A 46 7.86 -7.77 -4.37
CA LEU A 46 6.42 -7.80 -4.63
C LEU A 46 5.64 -7.50 -3.35
N GLY A 47 4.40 -7.00 -3.50
CA GLY A 47 3.52 -6.61 -2.40
C GLY A 47 2.70 -5.36 -2.73
N GLY A 48 3.19 -4.57 -3.71
CA GLY A 48 2.50 -3.37 -4.18
C GLY A 48 2.22 -2.34 -3.10
N GLY A 49 1.32 -1.42 -3.39
CA GLY A 49 0.93 -0.35 -2.46
C GLY A 49 0.32 -0.85 -1.16
N CYS A 50 -0.41 -1.96 -1.18
CA CYS A 50 -1.03 -2.52 0.03
C CYS A 50 0.00 -2.79 1.14
N VAL A 51 1.11 -3.43 0.80
CA VAL A 51 2.15 -3.82 1.76
C VAL A 51 3.14 -2.69 2.01
N LYS A 52 3.50 -1.92 0.98
CA LYS A 52 4.64 -0.98 1.06
C LYS A 52 4.24 0.42 1.53
N THR A 53 3.14 0.98 1.05
CA THR A 53 2.82 2.41 1.24
C THR A 53 1.41 2.66 1.76
N GLY A 54 0.45 1.80 1.44
CA GLY A 54 -0.97 2.01 1.72
C GLY A 54 -1.48 1.28 2.95
N THR A 55 -2.14 0.14 2.74
CA THR A 55 -2.98 -0.53 3.76
C THR A 55 -2.19 -0.96 5.00
N LEU A 56 -1.13 -1.73 4.84
CA LEU A 56 -0.39 -2.25 5.99
C LEU A 56 0.30 -1.14 6.80
N PRO A 57 1.00 -0.18 6.17
CA PRO A 57 1.55 0.97 6.86
C PRO A 57 0.51 1.84 7.56
N SER A 58 -0.61 2.13 6.90
CA SER A 58 -1.67 2.96 7.51
C SER A 58 -2.34 2.28 8.68
N LYS A 59 -2.58 0.96 8.61
CA LYS A 59 -3.18 0.20 9.73
C LYS A 59 -2.26 0.09 10.93
N THR A 60 -0.95 0.03 10.73
CA THR A 60 0.00 0.07 11.85
C THR A 60 -0.07 1.41 12.57
N LEU A 61 -0.14 2.52 11.83
CA LEU A 61 -0.28 3.86 12.39
C LEU A 61 -1.65 4.03 13.10
N GLU A 62 -2.74 3.60 12.45
CA GLU A 62 -4.09 3.66 13.01
C GLU A 62 -4.22 2.86 14.31
N ASN A 63 -3.64 1.65 14.36
CA ASN A 63 -3.67 0.81 15.56
C ASN A 63 -2.94 1.47 16.73
N ALA A 64 -1.78 2.10 16.48
CA ALA A 64 -1.06 2.85 17.51
C ALA A 64 -1.90 4.04 18.03
N ALA A 65 -2.53 4.79 17.11
CA ALA A 65 -3.39 5.91 17.44
C ALA A 65 -4.62 5.47 18.24
N ARG A 66 -5.27 4.39 17.82
CA ARG A 66 -6.43 3.79 18.51
C ARG A 66 -6.07 3.30 19.91
N PHE A 67 -4.91 2.66 20.06
CA PHE A 67 -4.43 2.23 21.36
C PHE A 67 -4.21 3.42 22.30
N LEU A 68 -3.61 4.50 21.80
CA LEU A 68 -3.42 5.74 22.56
C LEU A 68 -4.75 6.36 23.01
N GLU A 69 -5.76 6.41 22.14
CA GLU A 69 -7.09 6.89 22.50
C GLU A 69 -7.77 5.98 23.54
N ASN A 70 -7.62 4.67 23.43
CA ASN A 70 -8.16 3.73 24.43
C ASN A 70 -7.54 3.93 25.82
N LEU A 71 -6.24 4.23 25.89
CA LEU A 71 -5.57 4.56 27.17
C LEU A 71 -6.16 5.82 27.82
N LYS A 72 -6.50 6.84 27.01
CA LYS A 72 -7.15 8.07 27.50
C LYS A 72 -8.60 7.83 27.96
N GLN A 73 -9.26 6.83 27.38
CA GLN A 73 -10.65 6.47 27.68
C GLN A 73 -10.78 5.27 28.66
N GLY A 74 -9.73 4.94 29.38
CA GLY A 74 -9.64 3.76 30.25
C GLY A 74 -10.83 3.57 31.18
N LYS A 75 -11.41 4.66 31.77
CA LYS A 75 -12.59 4.62 32.63
C LYS A 75 -13.78 3.91 31.99
N ARG A 76 -13.96 4.05 30.67
CA ARG A 76 -15.06 3.41 29.94
C ARG A 76 -14.95 1.87 29.95
N TYR A 77 -13.74 1.38 30.13
CA TYR A 77 -13.41 -0.05 30.13
C TYR A 77 -13.06 -0.58 31.55
N GLY A 78 -13.26 0.22 32.60
CA GLY A 78 -12.92 -0.18 33.96
C GLY A 78 -11.41 -0.26 34.25
N VAL A 79 -10.58 0.39 33.44
CA VAL A 79 -9.12 0.45 33.64
C VAL A 79 -8.68 1.89 33.96
N PRO A 80 -7.53 2.07 34.66
CA PRO A 80 -6.99 3.40 34.93
C PRO A 80 -6.78 4.22 33.68
N VAL A 81 -7.06 5.52 33.72
CA VAL A 81 -6.76 6.47 32.65
C VAL A 81 -5.29 6.84 32.71
N VAL A 82 -4.65 6.85 31.53
CA VAL A 82 -3.30 7.38 31.36
C VAL A 82 -3.40 8.74 30.67
N GLU A 83 -3.60 9.81 31.44
CA GLU A 83 -3.93 11.15 30.92
C GLU A 83 -2.82 11.74 30.05
N ASN A 84 -1.56 11.46 30.35
CA ASN A 84 -0.38 11.99 29.65
C ASN A 84 0.29 10.98 28.74
N ALA A 85 -0.45 9.95 28.28
CA ALA A 85 0.07 8.98 27.33
C ALA A 85 0.49 9.69 26.04
N LYS A 86 1.75 9.52 25.65
CA LYS A 86 2.32 10.02 24.40
C LYS A 86 2.85 8.85 23.58
N ALA A 87 2.66 8.91 22.30
CA ALA A 87 3.25 7.96 21.38
C ALA A 87 4.71 8.33 21.06
N ASP A 88 5.57 7.35 21.02
CA ASP A 88 6.87 7.47 20.38
C ASP A 88 6.69 7.19 18.88
N TYR A 89 6.68 8.26 18.08
CA TYR A 89 6.44 8.15 16.65
C TYR A 89 7.52 7.33 15.94
N LYS A 90 8.78 7.45 16.38
CA LYS A 90 9.88 6.68 15.83
C LYS A 90 9.67 5.18 16.07
N ALA A 91 9.28 4.80 17.29
CA ALA A 91 8.95 3.40 17.60
C ALA A 91 7.79 2.88 16.76
N ILE A 92 6.79 3.71 16.43
CA ILE A 92 5.70 3.35 15.53
C ILE A 92 6.23 3.10 14.10
N LEU A 93 7.11 3.97 13.59
CA LEU A 93 7.73 3.81 12.28
C LEU A 93 8.60 2.55 12.21
N ASP A 94 9.37 2.26 13.25
CA ASP A 94 10.19 1.04 13.35
C ASP A 94 9.32 -0.22 13.38
N SER A 95 8.22 -0.21 14.13
CA SER A 95 7.24 -1.31 14.16
C SER A 95 6.61 -1.52 12.79
N ARG A 96 6.20 -0.44 12.12
CA ARG A 96 5.68 -0.48 10.76
C ARG A 96 6.69 -1.09 9.78
N HIS A 97 7.95 -0.64 9.81
CA HIS A 97 9.00 -1.18 8.95
C HIS A 97 9.18 -2.68 9.16
N LYS A 98 9.26 -3.13 10.42
CA LYS A 98 9.37 -4.56 10.76
C LYS A 98 8.18 -5.36 10.22
N THR A 99 6.97 -4.86 10.38
CA THR A 99 5.75 -5.52 9.88
C THR A 99 5.78 -5.63 8.35
N THR A 100 6.14 -4.56 7.64
CA THR A 100 6.28 -4.55 6.18
C THR A 100 7.33 -5.57 5.73
N MET A 101 8.51 -5.60 6.33
CA MET A 101 9.57 -6.54 5.96
C MET A 101 9.17 -8.00 6.24
N CYS A 102 8.46 -8.26 7.33
CA CYS A 102 7.91 -9.58 7.64
C CYS A 102 6.95 -10.04 6.54
N GLU A 103 6.00 -9.19 6.15
CA GLU A 103 5.01 -9.51 5.12
C GLU A 103 5.66 -9.75 3.76
N LEU A 104 6.61 -8.91 3.34
CA LEU A 104 7.37 -9.13 2.11
C LEU A 104 8.07 -10.49 2.12
N GLY A 105 8.63 -10.91 3.24
CA GLY A 105 9.25 -12.22 3.42
C GLY A 105 8.24 -13.38 3.31
N VAL A 106 7.05 -13.20 3.88
CA VAL A 106 5.94 -14.18 3.77
C VAL A 106 5.50 -14.32 2.32
N LEU A 107 5.25 -13.20 1.62
CA LEU A 107 4.84 -13.20 0.21
C LEU A 107 5.89 -13.84 -0.70
N ALA A 108 7.16 -13.50 -0.53
CA ALA A 108 8.26 -14.11 -1.30
C ALA A 108 8.33 -15.63 -1.08
N THR A 109 8.12 -16.08 0.16
CA THR A 109 8.11 -17.52 0.49
C THR A 109 6.90 -18.21 -0.11
N LEU A 110 5.72 -17.58 -0.08
CA LEU A 110 4.49 -18.10 -0.64
C LEU A 110 4.61 -18.29 -2.17
N LEU A 111 5.10 -17.28 -2.88
CA LEU A 111 5.31 -17.34 -4.32
C LEU A 111 6.30 -18.45 -4.71
N ARG A 112 7.41 -18.57 -3.99
CA ARG A 112 8.40 -19.61 -4.23
C ARG A 112 7.83 -21.02 -3.99
N LYS A 113 7.09 -21.23 -2.91
CA LYS A 113 6.44 -22.54 -2.59
C LYS A 113 5.44 -22.96 -3.66
N ASN A 114 4.80 -21.99 -4.31
CA ASN A 114 3.82 -22.25 -5.37
C ASN A 114 4.44 -22.17 -6.78
N ALA A 115 5.77 -22.18 -6.89
CA ALA A 115 6.49 -22.13 -8.17
C ALA A 115 6.08 -20.95 -9.10
N VAL A 116 5.63 -19.84 -8.52
CA VAL A 116 5.36 -18.61 -9.28
C VAL A 116 6.69 -17.96 -9.65
N ALA A 117 6.94 -17.84 -10.96
CA ALA A 117 8.12 -17.12 -11.45
C ALA A 117 7.91 -15.62 -11.34
N THR A 118 9.01 -14.87 -11.15
CA THR A 118 8.97 -13.42 -11.06
C THR A 118 10.05 -12.79 -11.94
N LEU A 119 9.76 -11.63 -12.52
CA LEU A 119 10.69 -10.87 -13.36
C LEU A 119 10.56 -9.38 -13.02
N THR A 120 11.68 -8.78 -12.64
CA THR A 120 11.72 -7.33 -12.42
C THR A 120 11.89 -6.60 -13.74
N GLY A 121 10.97 -5.67 -14.03
CA GLY A 121 11.03 -4.85 -15.22
C GLY A 121 9.72 -4.12 -15.54
N ALA A 122 9.79 -3.18 -16.47
CA ALA A 122 8.64 -2.43 -16.95
C ALA A 122 8.03 -3.12 -18.17
N ALA A 123 6.82 -3.65 -18.01
CA ALA A 123 6.09 -4.37 -19.04
C ALA A 123 5.25 -3.41 -19.92
N ALA A 124 5.25 -3.66 -21.23
CA ALA A 124 4.39 -3.02 -22.20
C ALA A 124 3.87 -4.05 -23.20
N PHE A 125 2.61 -3.93 -23.61
CA PHE A 125 2.08 -4.76 -24.69
C PHE A 125 2.70 -4.37 -26.03
N LYS A 126 3.22 -5.35 -26.77
CA LYS A 126 3.61 -5.21 -28.17
C LYS A 126 2.45 -5.57 -29.08
N ASP A 127 1.69 -6.57 -28.68
CA ASP A 127 0.41 -6.99 -29.29
C ASP A 127 -0.40 -7.81 -28.25
N ALA A 128 -1.49 -8.45 -28.71
CA ALA A 128 -2.40 -9.20 -27.84
C ALA A 128 -1.77 -10.39 -27.11
N ARG A 129 -0.61 -10.90 -27.55
CA ARG A 129 0.06 -12.08 -26.98
C ARG A 129 1.51 -11.84 -26.59
N ARG A 130 2.11 -10.72 -27.04
CA ARG A 130 3.52 -10.42 -26.79
C ARG A 130 3.66 -9.21 -25.87
N ILE A 131 4.45 -9.39 -24.84
CA ILE A 131 4.75 -8.39 -23.81
C ILE A 131 6.26 -8.13 -23.88
N GLU A 132 6.62 -6.88 -24.07
CA GLU A 132 7.99 -6.42 -23.97
C GLU A 132 8.26 -5.98 -22.53
N VAL A 133 9.34 -6.48 -21.94
CA VAL A 133 9.76 -6.13 -20.58
C VAL A 133 11.12 -5.47 -20.65
N ARG A 134 11.20 -4.20 -20.28
CA ARG A 134 12.45 -3.48 -20.11
C ARG A 134 12.99 -3.75 -18.70
N LEU A 135 14.15 -4.42 -18.66
CA LEU A 135 14.83 -4.78 -17.42
C LEU A 135 15.55 -3.58 -16.79
N PRO A 136 15.93 -3.65 -15.50
CA PRO A 136 16.65 -2.56 -14.81
C PRO A 136 18.01 -2.20 -15.43
N ASP A 137 18.68 -3.16 -16.06
CA ASP A 137 19.96 -2.96 -16.78
C ASP A 137 19.80 -2.32 -18.18
N GLY A 138 18.56 -2.03 -18.59
CA GLY A 138 18.20 -1.47 -19.89
C GLY A 138 17.99 -2.52 -20.99
N ALA A 139 18.27 -3.78 -20.75
CA ALA A 139 17.97 -4.85 -21.71
C ALA A 139 16.45 -5.03 -21.88
N THR A 140 16.07 -5.57 -23.02
CA THR A 140 14.67 -5.85 -23.34
C THR A 140 14.45 -7.34 -23.50
N ARG A 141 13.42 -7.86 -22.84
CA ARG A 141 13.01 -9.26 -22.94
C ARG A 141 11.61 -9.34 -23.53
N LEU A 142 11.44 -10.15 -24.58
CA LEU A 142 10.13 -10.42 -25.17
C LEU A 142 9.54 -11.69 -24.53
N LEU A 143 8.32 -11.56 -24.00
CA LEU A 143 7.54 -12.65 -23.44
C LEU A 143 6.36 -12.96 -24.35
N GLU A 144 6.02 -14.23 -24.47
CA GLU A 144 4.78 -14.67 -25.11
C GLU A 144 3.92 -15.41 -24.10
N ALA A 145 2.64 -15.04 -24.04
CA ALA A 145 1.65 -15.70 -23.19
C ALA A 145 0.27 -15.66 -23.85
N PRO A 146 -0.49 -16.76 -23.81
CA PRO A 146 -1.84 -16.79 -24.34
C PRO A 146 -2.82 -15.95 -23.51
N ARG A 147 -2.47 -15.67 -22.25
CA ARG A 147 -3.30 -14.89 -21.30
C ARG A 147 -2.43 -13.92 -20.52
N THR A 148 -2.97 -12.73 -20.28
CA THR A 148 -2.32 -11.70 -19.46
C THR A 148 -3.34 -11.08 -18.53
N ILE A 149 -2.95 -10.93 -17.25
CA ILE A 149 -3.70 -10.16 -16.26
C ILE A 149 -2.96 -8.84 -16.01
N VAL A 150 -3.67 -7.72 -16.13
CA VAL A 150 -3.15 -6.39 -15.81
C VAL A 150 -3.60 -6.03 -14.39
N ALA A 151 -2.63 -6.00 -13.46
CA ALA A 151 -2.83 -5.73 -12.05
C ALA A 151 -1.88 -4.62 -11.56
N THR A 152 -1.72 -3.57 -12.38
CA THR A 152 -0.71 -2.52 -12.20
C THR A 152 -1.00 -1.53 -11.08
N GLY A 153 -2.14 -1.67 -10.40
CA GLY A 153 -2.55 -0.85 -9.25
C GLY A 153 -2.96 0.56 -9.62
N SER A 154 -2.85 1.45 -8.65
CA SER A 154 -3.23 2.87 -8.74
C SER A 154 -2.15 3.76 -8.11
N ARG A 155 -2.28 5.06 -8.33
CA ARG A 155 -1.42 6.08 -7.72
C ARG A 155 -2.25 7.22 -7.18
N PRO A 156 -1.77 7.91 -6.14
CA PRO A 156 -2.38 9.16 -5.69
C PRO A 156 -2.47 10.17 -6.83
N ILE A 157 -3.57 10.91 -6.88
CA ILE A 157 -3.79 11.97 -7.87
C ILE A 157 -3.19 13.26 -7.32
N ALA A 158 -2.21 13.83 -8.03
CA ALA A 158 -1.74 15.17 -7.75
C ALA A 158 -2.74 16.21 -8.27
N LEU A 159 -3.10 17.17 -7.44
CA LEU A 159 -3.90 18.31 -7.89
C LEU A 159 -2.99 19.31 -8.61
N PRO A 160 -3.39 19.85 -9.78
CA PRO A 160 -2.56 20.83 -10.50
C PRO A 160 -2.16 22.05 -9.66
N ALA A 161 -3.05 22.52 -8.77
CA ALA A 161 -2.78 23.63 -7.86
C ALA A 161 -1.93 23.26 -6.65
N LEU A 162 -1.73 21.97 -6.36
CA LEU A 162 -1.00 21.44 -5.21
C LEU A 162 -0.19 20.23 -5.65
N PRO A 163 0.84 20.40 -6.49
CA PRO A 163 1.70 19.28 -6.91
C PRO A 163 2.46 18.74 -5.70
N PHE A 164 2.69 17.42 -5.70
CA PHE A 164 3.53 16.80 -4.68
C PHE A 164 4.98 17.28 -4.82
N ASP A 165 5.55 17.76 -3.72
CA ASP A 165 6.95 18.20 -3.62
C ASP A 165 7.79 17.28 -2.72
N GLY A 166 7.16 16.25 -2.13
CA GLY A 166 7.80 15.29 -1.23
C GLY A 166 8.19 15.88 0.14
N ARG A 167 7.81 17.11 0.45
CA ARG A 167 8.21 17.81 1.69
C ARG A 167 7.04 18.55 2.37
N THR A 168 6.42 19.48 1.66
CA THR A 168 5.32 20.31 2.18
C THR A 168 3.98 19.77 1.71
N VAL A 169 3.91 19.38 0.46
CA VAL A 169 2.77 18.73 -0.16
C VAL A 169 3.17 17.28 -0.48
N ILE A 170 2.68 16.37 0.32
CA ILE A 170 3.03 14.94 0.23
C ILE A 170 1.81 14.11 -0.19
N SER A 171 2.06 13.04 -0.89
CA SER A 171 1.06 12.03 -1.17
C SER A 171 0.85 11.10 0.04
N PRO A 172 -0.26 10.34 0.11
CA PRO A 172 -0.42 9.32 1.15
C PRO A 172 0.71 8.29 1.18
N ASP A 173 1.33 7.99 0.03
CA ASP A 173 2.44 7.05 -0.07
C ASP A 173 3.70 7.55 0.65
N GLU A 174 3.85 8.87 0.78
CA GLU A 174 4.99 9.53 1.41
C GLU A 174 4.81 9.81 2.91
N LEU A 175 3.62 9.53 3.48
CA LEU A 175 3.38 9.66 4.93
C LEU A 175 4.39 8.89 5.77
N THR A 176 4.94 7.84 5.19
CA THR A 176 5.95 7.00 5.82
C THR A 176 7.34 7.63 5.88
N ALA A 177 7.56 8.71 5.14
CA ALA A 177 8.79 9.46 5.12
C ALA A 177 8.82 10.62 6.14
N LEU A 178 7.73 10.84 6.87
CA LEU A 178 7.69 11.83 7.94
C LEU A 178 8.51 11.35 9.14
N ASP A 179 9.51 12.12 9.54
CA ASP A 179 10.37 11.79 10.69
C ASP A 179 9.70 12.09 12.04
N ALA A 180 8.66 12.92 12.05
CA ALA A 180 7.96 13.32 13.25
C ALA A 180 6.47 13.62 12.97
N VAL A 181 5.66 13.58 14.02
CA VAL A 181 4.26 14.02 13.95
C VAL A 181 4.24 15.54 13.72
N PRO A 182 3.67 16.03 12.62
CA PRO A 182 3.60 17.45 12.36
C PRO A 182 2.69 18.16 13.37
N ALA A 183 3.09 19.32 13.88
CA ALA A 183 2.27 20.09 14.83
C ALA A 183 0.92 20.51 14.21
N ARG A 184 0.92 20.84 12.91
CA ARG A 184 -0.29 21.17 12.12
C ARG A 184 -0.29 20.33 10.86
N PHE A 185 -1.43 19.75 10.53
CA PHE A 185 -1.58 18.87 9.39
C PHE A 185 -2.85 19.20 8.61
N LEU A 186 -2.68 19.63 7.37
CA LEU A 186 -3.78 19.88 6.45
C LEU A 186 -3.97 18.66 5.54
N ILE A 187 -5.16 18.13 5.50
CA ILE A 187 -5.55 17.02 4.65
C ILE A 187 -6.51 17.52 3.57
N VAL A 188 -6.17 17.29 2.32
CA VAL A 188 -6.98 17.65 1.17
C VAL A 188 -7.70 16.40 0.65
N GLY A 189 -9.01 16.37 0.88
CA GLY A 189 -9.90 15.25 0.58
C GLY A 189 -10.36 14.50 1.83
N ALA A 190 -11.67 14.42 2.03
CA ALA A 190 -12.30 13.68 3.12
C ALA A 190 -12.83 12.31 2.65
N GLY A 191 -12.08 11.62 1.79
CA GLY A 191 -12.29 10.21 1.48
C GLY A 191 -11.79 9.30 2.62
N VAL A 192 -11.85 7.98 2.41
CA VAL A 192 -11.44 6.98 3.42
C VAL A 192 -10.05 7.25 3.96
N VAL A 193 -9.05 7.40 3.07
CA VAL A 193 -7.66 7.66 3.47
C VAL A 193 -7.53 8.97 4.25
N GLY A 194 -8.20 10.04 3.80
CA GLY A 194 -8.17 11.33 4.49
C GLY A 194 -8.74 11.25 5.89
N CYS A 195 -9.87 10.58 6.09
CA CYS A 195 -10.50 10.38 7.39
C CYS A 195 -9.65 9.51 8.32
N GLU A 196 -9.07 8.41 7.83
CA GLU A 196 -8.17 7.55 8.61
C GLU A 196 -6.94 8.32 9.08
N MET A 197 -6.31 9.08 8.19
CA MET A 197 -5.14 9.89 8.54
C MET A 197 -5.50 11.05 9.47
N ALA A 198 -6.67 11.66 9.30
CA ALA A 198 -7.15 12.69 10.23
C ALA A 198 -7.27 12.13 11.65
N PHE A 199 -7.90 10.97 11.81
CA PHE A 199 -7.98 10.28 13.09
C PHE A 199 -6.60 9.96 13.67
N ALA A 200 -5.74 9.32 12.86
CA ALA A 200 -4.42 8.88 13.32
C ALA A 200 -3.57 10.06 13.79
N PHE A 201 -3.38 11.08 12.97
CA PHE A 201 -2.54 12.23 13.32
C PHE A 201 -3.14 13.11 14.42
N ARG A 202 -4.48 13.24 14.47
CA ARG A 202 -5.14 13.93 15.58
C ARG A 202 -4.88 13.23 16.90
N SER A 203 -5.00 11.92 16.95
CA SER A 203 -4.74 11.11 18.14
C SER A 203 -3.28 11.17 18.59
N LEU A 204 -2.35 11.29 17.63
CA LEU A 204 -0.92 11.45 17.88
C LEU A 204 -0.53 12.88 18.28
N GLY A 205 -1.46 13.85 18.26
CA GLY A 205 -1.24 15.18 18.78
C GLY A 205 -1.14 16.31 17.76
N SER A 206 -1.36 16.03 16.47
CA SER A 206 -1.44 17.09 15.44
C SER A 206 -2.72 17.91 15.58
N ALA A 207 -2.63 19.22 15.30
CA ALA A 207 -3.81 20.03 14.95
C ALA A 207 -4.17 19.75 13.49
N VAL A 208 -5.21 18.93 13.28
CA VAL A 208 -5.61 18.47 11.95
C VAL A 208 -6.74 19.34 11.40
N THR A 209 -6.60 19.75 10.13
CA THR A 209 -7.66 20.37 9.34
C THR A 209 -7.91 19.54 8.10
N VAL A 210 -9.17 19.22 7.82
CA VAL A 210 -9.57 18.50 6.60
C VAL A 210 -10.35 19.46 5.71
N VAL A 211 -10.01 19.52 4.43
CA VAL A 211 -10.75 20.27 3.42
C VAL A 211 -11.29 19.30 2.37
N GLU A 212 -12.57 19.44 2.05
CA GLU A 212 -13.26 18.61 1.07
C GLU A 212 -14.04 19.51 0.10
N LYS A 213 -13.96 19.18 -1.18
CA LYS A 213 -14.68 19.90 -2.24
C LYS A 213 -16.17 19.55 -2.25
N ALA A 214 -16.51 18.32 -1.91
CA ALA A 214 -17.88 17.86 -1.85
C ALA A 214 -18.61 18.36 -0.60
N GLY A 215 -19.94 18.32 -0.62
CA GLY A 215 -20.78 18.80 0.49
C GLY A 215 -20.71 17.92 1.76
N ARG A 216 -20.03 16.77 1.72
CA ARG A 216 -19.84 15.86 2.86
C ARG A 216 -18.57 15.04 2.74
N ALA A 217 -18.08 14.54 3.87
CA ALA A 217 -17.03 13.52 3.88
C ALA A 217 -17.55 12.17 3.33
N LEU A 218 -16.64 11.31 2.92
CA LEU A 218 -16.93 9.93 2.49
C LEU A 218 -18.03 9.83 1.44
N LEU A 219 -17.98 10.68 0.40
CA LEU A 219 -19.02 10.79 -0.62
C LEU A 219 -19.38 9.45 -1.28
N GLY A 220 -18.42 8.54 -1.42
CA GLY A 220 -18.61 7.20 -2.00
C GLY A 220 -19.15 6.16 -1.02
N GLN A 221 -19.42 6.51 0.23
CA GLN A 221 -19.93 5.60 1.25
C GLN A 221 -21.43 5.86 1.50
N ASP A 222 -22.07 4.88 2.17
CA ASP A 222 -23.44 5.01 2.62
C ASP A 222 -23.64 6.32 3.41
N HIS A 223 -24.82 6.94 3.24
CA HIS A 223 -25.09 8.25 3.82
C HIS A 223 -25.05 8.22 5.36
N ASP A 224 -25.64 7.19 5.97
CA ASP A 224 -25.74 7.08 7.42
C ASP A 224 -24.38 6.83 8.05
N VAL A 225 -23.54 6.00 7.40
CA VAL A 225 -22.14 5.79 7.81
C VAL A 225 -21.33 7.08 7.70
N ALA A 226 -21.46 7.81 6.59
CA ALA A 226 -20.75 9.06 6.41
C ALA A 226 -21.20 10.14 7.44
N ALA A 227 -22.48 10.20 7.78
CA ALA A 227 -23.01 11.13 8.77
C ALA A 227 -22.41 10.87 10.17
N LEU A 228 -22.28 9.60 10.58
CA LEU A 228 -21.69 9.23 11.87
C LEU A 228 -20.20 9.64 12.00
N ILE A 229 -19.47 9.67 10.89
CA ILE A 229 -18.04 10.04 10.90
C ILE A 229 -17.85 11.55 10.84
N THR A 230 -18.84 12.28 10.33
CA THR A 230 -18.77 13.74 10.15
C THR A 230 -19.23 14.52 11.42
N LEU A 231 -19.87 13.86 12.39
CA LEU A 231 -20.25 14.41 13.70
C LEU A 231 -19.04 14.52 14.64
#